data_baed74dfb7bce01d8cf444307fc21753
#
_entry.id   baed74dfb7bce01d8cf444307fc21753
#
_cell.length_a   1.000
_cell.length_b   1.000
_cell.length_c   1.000
_cell.angle_alpha   90.00
_cell.angle_beta   90.00
_cell.angle_gamma   90.00
#
_symmetry.space_group_name_H-M   'P 1'
#
loop_
_entity.id
_entity.type
_entity.pdbx_description
1 polymer ?
#
loop_
_entity_poly.entity_id
_entity_poly.type
_entity_poly.pdbx_seq_one_letter_code
_entity_poly.pdbx_strand_id
1 'polypeptide(L)'
;MIDIKKEQSFYKSFKCEVLTSNEQNKELLSEFISKKENNSLDSYLKERAWKEDSDGETRVYLIKDNSNNIVLYFSLKCGLLVSEKPEENLNEEYQGFVDAIIIAKQDIANNKEGVTDEELQKLYDAGSMMYGDKVDFLFEIANKKVDSKSETKVSGQEEHIIKVPICLSAIELRHLCKNENYKKPDYIKTPLGFGIFWEIIVPLIIDITKHIGCQYIYLFAADKSDENIKLEDRKLISYYKTNFKFSECEDEIKLIKPEYDEYCYGLVQKVSDLKINKEAIWHEFEDIYSNNK
;
A
#
# COMPACT_ATOMS: atom_id res chain seq x y z
N MET A 1 13.77 32.53 -6.43
CA MET A 1 12.45 32.14 -5.89
C MET A 1 11.78 31.25 -6.92
N ILE A 2 11.20 30.13 -6.52
CA ILE A 2 10.47 29.24 -7.41
C ILE A 2 9.07 29.80 -7.58
N ASP A 3 8.59 29.91 -8.80
CA ASP A 3 7.19 30.26 -9.08
C ASP A 3 6.33 28.99 -9.06
N ILE A 4 5.77 28.68 -7.89
CA ILE A 4 4.95 27.48 -7.68
C ILE A 4 3.82 27.37 -8.69
N LYS A 5 3.12 28.46 -8.98
CA LYS A 5 2.00 28.46 -9.93
C LYS A 5 2.44 28.09 -11.32
N LYS A 6 3.61 28.56 -11.74
CA LYS A 6 4.20 28.23 -13.04
C LYS A 6 4.65 26.77 -13.08
N GLU A 7 5.27 26.25 -12.02
CA GLU A 7 5.65 24.85 -11.88
C GLU A 7 4.41 23.94 -11.96
N GLN A 8 3.40 24.20 -11.15
CA GLN A 8 2.16 23.43 -11.17
C GLN A 8 1.44 23.48 -12.52
N SER A 9 1.37 24.66 -13.15
CA SER A 9 0.75 24.82 -14.45
C SER A 9 1.46 24.01 -15.54
N PHE A 10 2.80 23.93 -15.47
CA PHE A 10 3.58 23.10 -16.37
C PHE A 10 3.20 21.61 -16.23
N TYR A 11 3.16 21.07 -15.01
CA TYR A 11 2.80 19.67 -14.82
C TYR A 11 1.35 19.36 -15.16
N LYS A 12 0.42 20.27 -14.87
CA LYS A 12 -1.00 20.13 -15.25
C LYS A 12 -1.25 20.20 -16.75
N SER A 13 -0.28 20.67 -17.54
CA SER A 13 -0.39 20.68 -19.00
C SER A 13 -0.18 19.30 -19.63
N PHE A 14 0.36 18.34 -18.88
CA PHE A 14 0.55 16.99 -19.38
C PHE A 14 -0.77 16.22 -19.43
N LYS A 15 -0.91 15.39 -20.45
CA LYS A 15 -2.01 14.45 -20.59
C LYS A 15 -1.68 13.12 -19.91
N CYS A 16 -2.59 12.63 -19.09
CA CYS A 16 -2.52 11.29 -18.53
C CYS A 16 -3.56 10.41 -19.22
N GLU A 17 -3.13 9.31 -19.82
CA GLU A 17 -4.05 8.37 -20.47
C GLU A 17 -3.66 6.92 -20.23
N VAL A 18 -4.65 6.04 -20.26
CA VAL A 18 -4.44 4.59 -20.14
C VAL A 18 -3.72 4.10 -21.40
N LEU A 19 -2.72 3.24 -21.23
CA LEU A 19 -1.90 2.71 -22.32
C LEU A 19 -2.75 2.11 -23.44
N THR A 20 -3.71 1.26 -23.11
CA THR A 20 -4.56 0.55 -24.07
C THR A 20 -5.73 1.37 -24.60
N SER A 21 -5.92 2.60 -24.13
CA SER A 21 -7.01 3.47 -24.61
C SER A 21 -6.85 3.92 -26.07
N ASN A 22 -5.64 3.83 -26.62
CA ASN A 22 -5.33 4.21 -27.99
C ASN A 22 -4.24 3.29 -28.57
N GLU A 23 -4.55 2.61 -29.69
CA GLU A 23 -3.60 1.72 -30.39
C GLU A 23 -2.30 2.42 -30.83
N GLN A 24 -2.35 3.72 -31.13
CA GLN A 24 -1.16 4.50 -31.47
C GLN A 24 -0.12 4.55 -30.34
N ASN A 25 -0.52 4.27 -29.11
CA ASN A 25 0.40 4.21 -27.99
C ASN A 25 1.46 3.12 -28.14
N LYS A 26 1.16 2.03 -28.85
CA LYS A 26 2.14 0.96 -29.14
C LYS A 26 3.36 1.46 -29.90
N GLU A 27 3.13 2.34 -30.88
CA GLU A 27 4.21 2.88 -31.72
C GLU A 27 5.15 3.76 -30.88
N LEU A 28 4.59 4.52 -29.93
CA LEU A 28 5.35 5.42 -29.07
C LEU A 28 6.23 4.68 -28.06
N LEU A 29 5.91 3.42 -27.71
CA LEU A 29 6.69 2.66 -26.73
C LEU A 29 8.13 2.41 -27.19
N SER A 30 8.35 2.30 -28.50
CA SER A 30 9.69 2.07 -29.06
C SER A 30 10.67 3.22 -28.78
N GLU A 31 10.15 4.44 -28.65
CA GLU A 31 10.93 5.65 -28.39
C GLU A 31 11.22 5.89 -26.91
N PHE A 32 10.58 5.12 -26.04
CA PHE A 32 10.80 5.24 -24.59
C PHE A 32 12.15 4.64 -24.23
N ILE A 33 12.95 5.39 -23.46
CA ILE A 33 14.26 4.96 -22.95
C ILE A 33 14.32 5.25 -21.45
N SER A 34 14.65 4.25 -20.65
CA SER A 34 14.98 4.41 -19.24
C SER A 34 16.48 4.67 -19.04
N LYS A 35 16.87 5.12 -17.85
CA LYS A 35 18.25 5.56 -17.54
C LYS A 35 19.33 4.49 -17.73
N LYS A 36 18.98 3.21 -17.70
CA LYS A 36 19.94 2.10 -17.84
C LYS A 36 19.53 1.22 -19.00
N GLU A 37 20.45 0.92 -19.89
CA GLU A 37 20.30 -0.14 -20.88
C GLU A 37 19.92 -1.44 -20.16
N ASN A 38 18.95 -2.17 -20.70
CA ASN A 38 18.40 -3.40 -20.11
C ASN A 38 17.77 -3.22 -18.71
N ASN A 39 17.19 -2.06 -18.43
CA ASN A 39 16.40 -1.86 -17.24
C ASN A 39 15.10 -2.67 -17.34
N SER A 40 14.75 -3.40 -16.29
CA SER A 40 13.51 -4.18 -16.20
C SER A 40 12.24 -3.33 -16.46
N LEU A 41 12.26 -2.03 -16.14
CA LEU A 41 11.15 -1.10 -16.39
C LEU A 41 10.98 -0.77 -17.88
N ASP A 42 12.08 -0.69 -18.65
CA ASP A 42 12.06 -0.48 -20.10
C ASP A 42 11.50 -1.72 -20.80
N SER A 43 12.05 -2.89 -20.50
CA SER A 43 11.58 -4.16 -21.03
C SER A 43 10.12 -4.42 -20.66
N TYR A 44 9.72 -4.14 -19.41
CA TYR A 44 8.34 -4.27 -18.99
C TYR A 44 7.39 -3.43 -19.85
N LEU A 45 7.70 -2.14 -20.05
CA LEU A 45 6.84 -1.24 -20.82
C LEU A 45 6.66 -1.73 -22.27
N LYS A 46 7.75 -2.18 -22.91
CA LYS A 46 7.76 -2.57 -24.34
C LYS A 46 7.17 -3.96 -24.60
N GLU A 47 7.37 -4.90 -23.68
CA GLU A 47 7.10 -6.31 -23.92
C GLU A 47 5.84 -6.81 -23.20
N ARG A 48 5.53 -6.29 -22.00
CA ARG A 48 4.51 -6.84 -21.11
C ARG A 48 3.36 -5.89 -20.80
N ALA A 49 3.62 -4.60 -20.69
CA ALA A 49 2.67 -3.60 -20.18
C ALA A 49 1.36 -3.59 -20.98
N TRP A 50 1.42 -3.70 -22.31
CA TRP A 50 0.21 -3.73 -23.13
C TRP A 50 -0.70 -4.90 -22.79
N LYS A 51 -0.11 -6.09 -22.65
CA LYS A 51 -0.88 -7.30 -22.33
C LYS A 51 -1.48 -7.20 -20.92
N GLU A 52 -0.67 -6.87 -19.91
CA GLU A 52 -1.14 -6.76 -18.52
C GLU A 52 -2.25 -5.70 -18.37
N ASP A 53 -2.16 -4.58 -19.11
CA ASP A 53 -3.20 -3.55 -19.11
C ASP A 53 -4.47 -4.02 -19.82
N SER A 54 -4.35 -4.73 -20.96
CA SER A 54 -5.50 -5.31 -21.68
C SER A 54 -6.21 -6.39 -20.89
N ASP A 55 -5.46 -7.23 -20.17
CA ASP A 55 -5.99 -8.33 -19.36
C ASP A 55 -6.55 -7.83 -18.00
N GLY A 56 -6.33 -6.55 -17.66
CA GLY A 56 -6.78 -5.95 -16.42
C GLY A 56 -5.96 -6.35 -15.19
N GLU A 57 -4.79 -6.96 -15.37
CA GLU A 57 -3.89 -7.33 -14.28
C GLU A 57 -3.24 -6.12 -13.62
N THR A 58 -2.91 -5.12 -14.45
CA THR A 58 -2.25 -3.88 -14.01
C THR A 58 -2.73 -2.76 -14.93
N ARG A 59 -3.17 -1.64 -14.39
CA ARG A 59 -3.55 -0.47 -15.18
C ARG A 59 -2.32 0.39 -15.44
N VAL A 60 -1.93 0.54 -16.71
CA VAL A 60 -0.74 1.30 -17.12
C VAL A 60 -1.14 2.65 -17.69
N TYR A 61 -0.48 3.70 -17.23
CA TYR A 61 -0.74 5.08 -17.63
C TYR A 61 0.50 5.69 -18.30
N LEU A 62 0.26 6.37 -19.39
CA LEU A 62 1.26 7.21 -20.07
C LEU A 62 1.00 8.67 -19.73
N ILE A 63 2.06 9.36 -19.31
CA ILE A 63 2.08 10.81 -19.19
C ILE A 63 2.74 11.38 -20.42
N LYS A 64 2.01 12.21 -21.15
CA LYS A 64 2.44 12.79 -22.43
C LYS A 64 2.47 14.30 -22.40
N ASP A 65 3.41 14.89 -23.15
CA ASP A 65 3.43 16.32 -23.40
C ASP A 65 2.43 16.73 -24.51
N ASN A 66 2.36 18.03 -24.78
CA ASN A 66 1.47 18.57 -25.81
C ASN A 66 1.84 18.12 -27.24
N SER A 67 3.05 17.60 -27.44
CA SER A 67 3.54 17.05 -28.71
C SER A 67 3.33 15.53 -28.82
N ASN A 68 2.60 14.95 -27.84
CA ASN A 68 2.32 13.51 -27.72
C ASN A 68 3.56 12.64 -27.40
N ASN A 69 4.66 13.23 -26.95
CA ASN A 69 5.83 12.46 -26.51
C ASN A 69 5.59 11.87 -25.12
N ILE A 70 6.02 10.63 -24.91
CA ILE A 70 5.95 10.01 -23.56
C ILE A 70 7.00 10.68 -22.66
N VAL A 71 6.52 11.29 -21.59
CA VAL A 71 7.33 11.96 -20.56
C VAL A 71 7.71 10.97 -19.44
N LEU A 72 6.72 10.17 -19.02
CA LEU A 72 6.82 9.21 -17.92
C LEU A 72 5.71 8.17 -18.10
N TYR A 73 5.94 6.96 -17.61
CA TYR A 73 4.84 6.02 -17.38
C TYR A 73 4.79 5.58 -15.93
N PHE A 74 3.62 5.21 -15.47
CA PHE A 74 3.41 4.56 -14.19
C PHE A 74 2.32 3.50 -14.30
N SER A 75 2.24 2.63 -13.31
CA SER A 75 1.16 1.66 -13.27
C SER A 75 0.58 1.50 -11.87
N LEU A 76 -0.71 1.20 -11.83
CA LEU A 76 -1.46 0.95 -10.62
C LEU A 76 -2.03 -0.46 -10.66
N LYS A 77 -2.02 -1.12 -9.50
CA LYS A 77 -2.63 -2.43 -9.29
C LYS A 77 -3.44 -2.43 -8.00
N CYS A 78 -4.56 -3.16 -7.98
CA CYS A 78 -5.25 -3.44 -6.74
C CYS A 78 -4.35 -4.28 -5.83
N GLY A 79 -4.28 -3.93 -4.57
CA GLY A 79 -3.45 -4.60 -3.59
C GLY A 79 -4.14 -4.73 -2.24
N LEU A 80 -3.49 -5.48 -1.37
CA LEU A 80 -3.91 -5.70 0.00
C LEU A 80 -2.72 -5.50 0.92
N LEU A 81 -2.97 -4.88 2.07
CA LEU A 81 -2.10 -4.93 3.21
C LEU A 81 -2.72 -5.87 4.23
N VAL A 82 -1.89 -6.64 4.89
CA VAL A 82 -2.32 -7.53 5.96
C VAL A 82 -2.03 -6.84 7.28
N SER A 83 -3.08 -6.61 8.09
CA SER A 83 -2.87 -6.18 9.47
C SER A 83 -2.80 -7.42 10.33
N GLU A 84 -1.64 -7.70 10.88
CA GLU A 84 -1.55 -8.53 12.06
C GLU A 84 -1.86 -7.59 13.22
N LYS A 85 -3.13 -7.59 13.68
CA LYS A 85 -3.32 -7.11 15.05
C LYS A 85 -2.37 -7.95 15.89
N PRO A 86 -1.49 -7.36 16.73
CA PRO A 86 -0.88 -8.12 17.76
C PRO A 86 -2.05 -8.85 18.44
N GLU A 87 -1.96 -10.17 18.57
CA GLU A 87 -2.79 -10.84 19.59
C GLU A 87 -2.59 -9.93 20.79
N GLU A 88 -3.66 -9.28 21.26
CA GLU A 88 -3.55 -8.37 22.38
C GLU A 88 -2.73 -9.16 23.38
N ASN A 89 -1.49 -8.72 23.64
CA ASN A 89 -0.57 -9.40 24.56
C ASN A 89 -1.20 -9.24 25.93
N LEU A 90 -2.24 -10.05 26.14
CA LEU A 90 -2.82 -10.22 27.45
C LEU A 90 -1.66 -10.64 28.34
N ASN A 91 -1.49 -9.97 29.48
CA ASN A 91 -0.54 -10.48 30.46
C ASN A 91 -0.89 -11.95 30.75
N GLU A 92 0.05 -12.73 31.23
CA GLU A 92 -0.13 -14.17 31.46
C GLU A 92 -1.40 -14.51 32.25
N GLU A 93 -1.80 -13.65 33.16
CA GLU A 93 -3.00 -13.79 33.99
C GLU A 93 -4.29 -13.67 33.17
N TYR A 94 -4.40 -12.64 32.33
CA TYR A 94 -5.56 -12.46 31.44
C TYR A 94 -5.60 -13.52 30.34
N GLN A 95 -4.43 -13.93 29.80
CA GLN A 95 -4.36 -15.01 28.84
C GLN A 95 -4.90 -16.32 29.40
N GLY A 96 -4.51 -16.68 30.62
CA GLY A 96 -5.01 -17.88 31.29
C GLY A 96 -6.52 -17.87 31.46
N PHE A 97 -7.10 -16.71 31.78
CA PHE A 97 -8.55 -16.57 31.94
C PHE A 97 -9.28 -16.66 30.59
N VAL A 98 -8.76 -16.01 29.54
CA VAL A 98 -9.31 -16.10 28.18
C VAL A 98 -9.25 -17.54 27.66
N ASP A 99 -8.16 -18.26 27.90
CA ASP A 99 -8.01 -19.67 27.51
C ASP A 99 -9.02 -20.56 28.21
N ALA A 100 -9.31 -20.31 29.51
CA ALA A 100 -10.35 -21.03 30.26
C ALA A 100 -11.75 -20.81 29.65
N ILE A 101 -12.09 -19.59 29.23
CA ILE A 101 -13.37 -19.30 28.57
C ILE A 101 -13.44 -20.00 27.19
N ILE A 102 -12.36 -20.00 26.42
CA ILE A 102 -12.30 -20.68 25.12
C ILE A 102 -12.54 -22.18 25.27
N ILE A 103 -11.87 -22.81 26.26
CA ILE A 103 -12.02 -24.25 26.56
C ILE A 103 -13.46 -24.55 26.93
N ALA A 104 -14.05 -23.79 27.89
CA ALA A 104 -15.41 -23.99 28.30
C ALA A 104 -16.41 -23.90 27.15
N LYS A 105 -16.28 -22.90 26.26
CA LYS A 105 -17.12 -22.74 25.07
C LYS A 105 -16.96 -23.89 24.09
N GLN A 106 -15.73 -24.36 23.86
CA GLN A 106 -15.47 -25.51 22.97
C GLN A 106 -16.05 -26.79 23.54
N ASP A 107 -15.96 -27.00 24.84
CA ASP A 107 -16.52 -28.16 25.54
C ASP A 107 -18.07 -28.16 25.49
N ILE A 108 -18.70 -26.99 25.63
CA ILE A 108 -20.16 -26.82 25.43
C ILE A 108 -20.53 -27.16 23.98
N ALA A 109 -19.85 -26.60 23.03
CA ALA A 109 -20.10 -26.82 21.60
C ALA A 109 -19.94 -28.29 21.18
N ASN A 110 -19.04 -29.03 21.84
CA ASN A 110 -18.81 -30.44 21.62
C ASN A 110 -19.72 -31.38 22.47
N ASN A 111 -20.70 -30.81 23.19
CA ASN A 111 -21.60 -31.54 24.10
C ASN A 111 -20.84 -32.44 25.10
N LYS A 112 -19.75 -31.96 25.67
CA LYS A 112 -18.99 -32.71 26.67
C LYS A 112 -19.76 -32.78 27.97
N GLU A 113 -19.90 -34.01 28.52
CA GLU A 113 -20.60 -34.23 29.76
C GLU A 113 -20.04 -33.35 30.91
N GLY A 114 -20.92 -32.61 31.56
CA GLY A 114 -20.62 -31.80 32.76
C GLY A 114 -20.25 -30.36 32.49
N VAL A 115 -20.14 -29.91 31.24
CA VAL A 115 -19.89 -28.51 30.92
C VAL A 115 -21.16 -27.87 30.32
N THR A 116 -21.67 -26.87 31.01
CA THR A 116 -22.96 -26.21 30.71
C THR A 116 -22.81 -24.70 30.67
N ASP A 117 -23.83 -24.00 30.15
CA ASP A 117 -23.89 -22.54 30.20
C ASP A 117 -23.81 -21.98 31.64
N GLU A 118 -24.22 -22.78 32.65
CA GLU A 118 -24.06 -22.40 34.07
C GLU A 118 -22.59 -22.32 34.48
N GLU A 119 -21.71 -23.17 33.92
CA GLU A 119 -20.27 -23.10 34.20
C GLU A 119 -19.64 -21.86 33.52
N LEU A 120 -20.09 -21.50 32.32
CA LEU A 120 -19.65 -20.29 31.67
C LEU A 120 -20.07 -19.03 32.45
N GLN A 121 -21.29 -19.06 33.07
CA GLN A 121 -21.75 -18.00 33.95
C GLN A 121 -20.90 -17.90 35.22
N LYS A 122 -20.52 -19.04 35.80
CA LYS A 122 -19.61 -19.05 36.98
C LYS A 122 -18.24 -18.46 36.64
N LEU A 123 -17.71 -18.75 35.42
CA LEU A 123 -16.47 -18.13 34.97
C LEU A 123 -16.63 -16.61 34.82
N TYR A 124 -17.76 -16.15 34.28
CA TYR A 124 -18.04 -14.72 34.17
C TYR A 124 -18.11 -14.06 35.56
N ASP A 125 -18.82 -14.65 36.49
CA ASP A 125 -18.97 -14.12 37.84
C ASP A 125 -17.61 -14.08 38.58
N ALA A 126 -16.82 -15.13 38.45
CA ALA A 126 -15.47 -15.19 39.02
C ALA A 126 -14.54 -14.14 38.35
N GLY A 127 -14.61 -14.00 37.04
CA GLY A 127 -13.87 -12.99 36.29
C GLY A 127 -14.26 -11.57 36.70
N SER A 128 -15.55 -11.32 36.91
CA SER A 128 -16.05 -10.02 37.39
C SER A 128 -15.50 -9.66 38.76
N MET A 129 -15.35 -10.65 39.65
CA MET A 129 -14.74 -10.43 40.96
C MET A 129 -13.23 -10.16 40.87
N MET A 130 -12.53 -10.80 39.93
CA MET A 130 -11.07 -10.69 39.78
C MET A 130 -10.63 -9.48 38.96
N TYR A 131 -11.36 -9.18 37.90
CA TYR A 131 -10.94 -8.23 36.84
C TYR A 131 -11.87 -7.02 36.68
N GLY A 132 -13.01 -6.99 37.44
CA GLY A 132 -13.97 -5.89 37.41
C GLY A 132 -14.51 -5.64 35.98
N ASP A 133 -14.56 -4.38 35.59
CA ASP A 133 -15.11 -3.96 34.27
C ASP A 133 -14.38 -4.54 33.06
N LYS A 134 -13.21 -5.17 33.23
CA LYS A 134 -12.46 -5.79 32.15
C LYS A 134 -13.00 -7.16 31.73
N VAL A 135 -13.85 -7.77 32.52
CA VAL A 135 -14.38 -9.12 32.21
C VAL A 135 -15.09 -9.18 30.89
N ASP A 136 -15.91 -8.19 30.58
CA ASP A 136 -16.63 -8.12 29.28
C ASP A 136 -15.69 -8.11 28.10
N PHE A 137 -14.61 -7.34 28.20
CA PHE A 137 -13.56 -7.28 27.20
C PHE A 137 -12.83 -8.63 27.01
N LEU A 138 -12.51 -9.31 28.10
CA LEU A 138 -11.88 -10.64 28.06
C LEU A 138 -12.81 -11.70 27.45
N PHE A 139 -14.10 -11.64 27.73
CA PHE A 139 -15.10 -12.49 27.10
C PHE A 139 -15.27 -12.19 25.62
N GLU A 140 -15.21 -10.92 25.22
CA GLU A 140 -15.25 -10.52 23.81
C GLU A 140 -14.05 -11.09 23.03
N ILE A 141 -12.84 -11.02 23.61
CA ILE A 141 -11.64 -11.63 23.01
C ILE A 141 -11.82 -13.15 22.86
N ALA A 142 -12.28 -13.84 23.91
CA ALA A 142 -12.52 -15.27 23.87
C ALA A 142 -13.55 -15.64 22.76
N ASN A 143 -14.65 -14.87 22.64
CA ASN A 143 -15.65 -15.06 21.60
C ASN A 143 -15.05 -14.95 20.21
N LYS A 144 -14.29 -13.90 19.94
CA LYS A 144 -13.60 -13.71 18.65
C LYS A 144 -12.67 -14.88 18.31
N LYS A 145 -11.95 -15.42 19.32
CA LYS A 145 -11.06 -16.57 19.13
C LYS A 145 -11.83 -17.89 18.90
N VAL A 146 -13.00 -18.09 19.51
CA VAL A 146 -13.85 -19.27 19.28
C VAL A 146 -14.50 -19.20 17.89
N ASP A 147 -15.09 -18.07 17.53
CA ASP A 147 -15.76 -17.89 16.23
C ASP A 147 -14.79 -18.06 15.08
N SER A 148 -13.56 -17.58 15.19
CA SER A 148 -12.51 -17.78 14.18
C SER A 148 -12.12 -19.26 13.98
N LYS A 149 -12.36 -20.13 14.96
CA LYS A 149 -12.11 -21.58 14.87
C LYS A 149 -13.35 -22.38 14.44
N SER A 150 -14.57 -21.85 14.64
CA SER A 150 -15.81 -22.57 14.36
C SER A 150 -16.25 -22.51 12.88
N GLU A 151 -15.80 -21.52 12.13
CA GLU A 151 -16.10 -21.39 10.70
C GLU A 151 -15.42 -22.44 9.80
N THR A 152 -14.67 -23.39 10.35
CA THR A 152 -13.83 -24.35 9.63
C THR A 152 -14.50 -25.69 9.30
N LYS A 153 -15.83 -25.86 9.44
CA LYS A 153 -16.50 -27.12 9.07
C LYS A 153 -17.72 -26.86 8.19
N VAL A 154 -17.48 -26.52 6.92
CA VAL A 154 -18.44 -26.80 5.87
C VAL A 154 -17.93 -28.00 5.06
N SER A 155 -18.74 -29.04 5.04
CA SER A 155 -18.50 -30.37 4.51
C SER A 155 -17.88 -30.40 3.11
N GLY A 156 -16.75 -31.05 2.93
CA GLY A 156 -16.45 -31.84 1.74
C GLY A 156 -15.79 -31.13 0.56
N GLN A 157 -15.32 -29.86 0.69
CA GLN A 157 -14.41 -29.24 -0.28
C GLN A 157 -13.10 -28.89 0.44
N GLU A 158 -11.97 -29.28 -0.16
CA GLU A 158 -10.65 -28.80 0.27
C GLU A 158 -10.66 -27.27 0.19
N GLU A 159 -10.70 -26.63 1.36
CA GLU A 159 -10.77 -25.17 1.44
C GLU A 159 -9.40 -24.58 1.11
N HIS A 160 -9.26 -24.04 -0.08
CA HIS A 160 -8.16 -23.15 -0.45
C HIS A 160 -8.34 -21.71 0.08
N ILE A 161 -8.97 -21.57 1.24
CA ILE A 161 -9.22 -20.25 1.83
C ILE A 161 -8.12 -19.93 2.83
N ILE A 162 -7.34 -18.91 2.51
CA ILE A 162 -6.36 -18.35 3.45
C ILE A 162 -7.11 -17.36 4.36
N LYS A 163 -7.21 -17.68 5.65
CA LYS A 163 -7.75 -16.76 6.65
C LYS A 163 -6.69 -15.73 7.02
N VAL A 164 -6.97 -14.47 6.72
CA VAL A 164 -6.13 -13.33 7.14
C VAL A 164 -6.89 -12.54 8.19
N PRO A 165 -6.25 -12.13 9.30
CA PRO A 165 -6.95 -11.47 10.42
C PRO A 165 -7.67 -10.19 10.00
N ILE A 166 -7.01 -9.32 9.24
CA ILE A 166 -7.59 -8.11 8.64
C ILE A 166 -6.88 -7.80 7.34
N CYS A 167 -7.67 -7.59 6.28
CA CYS A 167 -7.16 -7.10 5.00
C CYS A 167 -7.54 -5.62 4.84
N LEU A 168 -6.55 -4.79 4.60
CA LEU A 168 -6.73 -3.38 4.31
C LEU A 168 -6.63 -3.17 2.80
N SER A 169 -7.65 -2.57 2.21
CA SER A 169 -7.66 -2.27 0.76
C SER A 169 -6.60 -1.23 0.42
N ALA A 170 -5.84 -1.49 -0.62
CA ALA A 170 -4.73 -0.65 -1.04
C ALA A 170 -4.58 -0.58 -2.56
N ILE A 171 -3.87 0.45 -3.03
CA ILE A 171 -3.41 0.58 -4.40
C ILE A 171 -1.89 0.46 -4.41
N GLU A 172 -1.36 -0.46 -5.22
CA GLU A 172 0.07 -0.57 -5.49
C GLU A 172 0.46 0.41 -6.60
N LEU A 173 1.38 1.33 -6.32
CA LEU A 173 2.13 2.04 -7.35
C LEU A 173 3.30 1.13 -7.79
N ARG A 174 3.05 0.28 -8.79
CA ARG A 174 3.93 -0.83 -9.13
C ARG A 174 5.13 -0.42 -9.97
N HIS A 175 4.91 0.45 -10.92
CA HIS A 175 5.96 0.99 -11.79
C HIS A 175 5.88 2.51 -11.82
N LEU A 176 7.04 3.15 -11.86
CA LEU A 176 7.18 4.58 -12.03
C LEU A 176 8.51 4.85 -12.74
N CYS A 177 8.48 5.26 -14.00
CA CYS A 177 9.68 5.43 -14.78
C CYS A 177 9.58 6.63 -15.74
N LYS A 178 10.54 7.54 -15.67
CA LYS A 178 10.63 8.67 -16.59
C LYS A 178 11.32 8.26 -17.89
N ASN A 179 10.95 8.95 -18.97
CA ASN A 179 11.65 8.85 -20.23
C ASN A 179 12.89 9.75 -20.23
N GLU A 180 14.09 9.16 -20.39
CA GLU A 180 15.34 9.93 -20.40
C GLU A 180 15.50 10.81 -21.67
N ASN A 181 14.78 10.47 -22.74
CA ASN A 181 14.73 11.32 -23.94
C ASN A 181 13.98 12.63 -23.72
N TYR A 182 13.07 12.65 -22.73
CA TYR A 182 12.32 13.85 -22.41
C TYR A 182 13.15 14.86 -21.63
N LYS A 183 13.24 16.09 -22.14
CA LYS A 183 13.95 17.21 -21.49
C LYS A 183 12.92 18.26 -21.06
N LYS A 184 12.80 18.44 -19.74
CA LYS A 184 11.96 19.52 -19.21
C LYS A 184 12.62 20.88 -19.47
N PRO A 185 11.84 21.96 -19.59
CA PRO A 185 12.38 23.31 -19.76
C PRO A 185 13.25 23.73 -18.56
N ASP A 186 14.32 24.48 -18.79
CA ASP A 186 15.29 24.91 -17.77
C ASP A 186 14.67 25.80 -16.68
N TYR A 187 13.57 26.50 -16.98
CA TYR A 187 12.87 27.31 -16.01
C TYR A 187 12.06 26.51 -15.00
N ILE A 188 11.81 25.22 -15.25
CA ILE A 188 11.18 24.30 -14.29
C ILE A 188 12.26 23.74 -13.37
N LYS A 189 12.19 24.06 -12.08
CA LYS A 189 13.23 23.70 -11.12
C LYS A 189 12.96 22.40 -10.39
N THR A 190 11.68 22.05 -10.20
CA THR A 190 11.31 20.81 -9.52
C THR A 190 11.68 19.57 -10.32
N PRO A 191 12.05 18.45 -9.66
CA PRO A 191 12.24 17.17 -10.31
C PRO A 191 10.98 16.71 -11.06
N LEU A 192 11.15 16.16 -12.27
CA LEU A 192 10.02 15.74 -13.10
C LEU A 192 9.09 14.75 -12.39
N GLY A 193 9.67 13.72 -11.75
CA GLY A 193 8.89 12.72 -11.00
C GLY A 193 8.11 13.33 -9.84
N PHE A 194 8.68 14.33 -9.13
CA PHE A 194 8.00 15.04 -8.06
C PHE A 194 6.73 15.75 -8.55
N GLY A 195 6.87 16.59 -9.56
CA GLY A 195 5.73 17.36 -10.06
C GLY A 195 4.63 16.48 -10.67
N ILE A 196 5.02 15.43 -11.42
CA ILE A 196 4.05 14.47 -11.99
C ILE A 196 3.34 13.70 -10.88
N PHE A 197 4.06 13.26 -9.85
CA PHE A 197 3.45 12.53 -8.74
C PHE A 197 2.36 13.37 -8.06
N TRP A 198 2.67 14.61 -7.68
CA TRP A 198 1.74 15.45 -6.95
C TRP A 198 0.64 16.09 -7.79
N GLU A 199 0.91 16.40 -9.06
CA GLU A 199 -0.08 17.09 -9.90
C GLU A 199 -0.91 16.15 -10.78
N ILE A 200 -0.47 14.90 -10.99
CA ILE A 200 -1.18 13.96 -11.87
C ILE A 200 -1.51 12.65 -11.15
N ILE A 201 -0.50 11.96 -10.59
CA ILE A 201 -0.71 10.62 -10.02
C ILE A 201 -1.58 10.69 -8.76
N VAL A 202 -1.26 11.59 -7.83
CA VAL A 202 -2.04 11.75 -6.59
C VAL A 202 -3.50 12.16 -6.86
N PRO A 203 -3.81 13.15 -7.73
CA PRO A 203 -5.18 13.44 -8.13
C PRO A 203 -5.93 12.25 -8.72
N LEU A 204 -5.28 11.47 -9.58
CA LEU A 204 -5.87 10.26 -10.16
C LEU A 204 -6.19 9.22 -9.08
N ILE A 205 -5.26 8.96 -8.16
CA ILE A 205 -5.49 8.03 -7.05
C ILE A 205 -6.64 8.50 -6.17
N ILE A 206 -6.65 9.80 -5.81
CA ILE A 206 -7.75 10.38 -5.03
C ILE A 206 -9.10 10.22 -5.75
N ASP A 207 -9.11 10.35 -7.08
CA ASP A 207 -10.33 10.17 -7.86
C ASP A 207 -10.78 8.70 -7.88
N ILE A 208 -9.87 7.76 -8.11
CA ILE A 208 -10.14 6.32 -8.01
C ILE A 208 -10.74 5.97 -6.64
N THR A 209 -10.20 6.51 -5.55
CA THR A 209 -10.68 6.22 -4.19
C THR A 209 -12.06 6.82 -3.86
N LYS A 210 -12.64 7.64 -4.72
CA LYS A 210 -14.05 8.05 -4.60
C LYS A 210 -15.02 6.95 -5.08
N HIS A 211 -14.55 6.06 -5.92
CA HIS A 211 -15.34 5.01 -6.56
C HIS A 211 -15.15 3.63 -5.90
N ILE A 212 -14.00 3.41 -5.28
CA ILE A 212 -13.67 2.18 -4.56
C ILE A 212 -13.15 2.51 -3.16
N GLY A 213 -13.54 1.70 -2.17
CA GLY A 213 -12.97 1.80 -0.82
C GLY A 213 -11.48 1.45 -0.85
N CYS A 214 -10.62 2.42 -0.54
CA CYS A 214 -9.18 2.23 -0.49
C CYS A 214 -8.59 3.10 0.62
N GLN A 215 -7.81 2.48 1.50
CA GLN A 215 -7.24 3.14 2.68
C GLN A 215 -5.78 3.54 2.49
N TYR A 216 -5.04 2.78 1.67
CA TYR A 216 -3.59 2.92 1.53
C TYR A 216 -3.16 2.95 0.07
N ILE A 217 -2.05 3.64 -0.17
CA ILE A 217 -1.20 3.43 -1.34
C ILE A 217 0.13 2.85 -0.85
N TYR A 218 0.71 1.92 -1.60
CA TYR A 218 2.02 1.37 -1.30
C TYR A 218 2.85 1.16 -2.55
N LEU A 219 4.14 0.99 -2.37
CA LEU A 219 5.09 0.65 -3.41
C LEU A 219 6.23 -0.22 -2.88
N PHE A 220 6.90 -0.90 -3.79
CA PHE A 220 8.16 -1.58 -3.52
C PHE A 220 9.30 -0.87 -4.24
N ALA A 221 10.13 -0.18 -3.48
CA ALA A 221 11.30 0.51 -4.01
C ALA A 221 12.45 -0.49 -4.22
N ALA A 222 12.82 -0.76 -5.47
CA ALA A 222 13.97 -1.60 -5.82
C ALA A 222 15.19 -0.72 -6.03
N ASP A 223 16.05 -0.59 -5.01
CA ASP A 223 17.28 0.18 -5.08
C ASP A 223 18.53 -0.74 -5.00
N LYS A 224 19.17 -0.94 -6.14
CA LYS A 224 20.39 -1.76 -6.28
C LYS A 224 21.67 -0.90 -6.34
N SER A 225 21.59 0.40 -5.96
CA SER A 225 22.66 1.35 -6.25
C SER A 225 23.92 1.19 -5.40
N ASP A 226 23.79 0.72 -4.16
CA ASP A 226 24.94 0.52 -3.24
C ASP A 226 24.61 -0.57 -2.20
N GLU A 227 25.26 -1.71 -2.33
CA GLU A 227 25.06 -2.85 -1.43
C GLU A 227 25.69 -2.66 -0.04
N ASN A 228 26.60 -1.69 0.12
CA ASN A 228 27.22 -1.40 1.41
C ASN A 228 26.35 -0.49 2.29
N ILE A 229 25.33 0.14 1.71
CA ILE A 229 24.36 0.96 2.44
C ILE A 229 23.16 0.09 2.76
N LYS A 230 22.66 0.17 4.00
CA LYS A 230 21.42 -0.49 4.37
C LYS A 230 20.30 -0.10 3.41
N LEU A 231 19.43 -1.05 3.08
CA LEU A 231 18.41 -0.88 2.05
C LEU A 231 17.51 0.33 2.35
N GLU A 232 17.10 0.51 3.61
CA GLU A 232 16.27 1.62 4.08
C GLU A 232 16.88 3.02 3.90
N ASP A 233 18.22 3.10 3.86
CA ASP A 233 18.98 4.36 3.76
C ASP A 233 19.40 4.70 2.33
N ARG A 234 19.05 3.85 1.36
CA ARG A 234 19.44 4.07 -0.04
C ARG A 234 18.71 5.25 -0.67
N LYS A 235 19.35 5.86 -1.67
CA LYS A 235 18.89 7.12 -2.27
C LYS A 235 17.46 7.08 -2.81
N LEU A 236 17.05 6.00 -3.45
CA LEU A 236 15.70 5.87 -4.00
C LEU A 236 14.65 5.79 -2.90
N ILE A 237 14.93 5.04 -1.84
CA ILE A 237 14.04 4.90 -0.68
C ILE A 237 13.91 6.23 0.05
N SER A 238 15.06 6.89 0.33
CA SER A 238 15.09 8.23 0.89
C SER A 238 14.31 9.24 0.03
N TYR A 239 14.42 9.13 -1.30
CA TYR A 239 13.67 9.97 -2.23
C TYR A 239 12.16 9.78 -2.09
N TYR A 240 11.67 8.55 -2.00
CA TYR A 240 10.24 8.28 -1.81
C TYR A 240 9.73 8.77 -0.45
N LYS A 241 10.51 8.58 0.61
CA LYS A 241 10.16 9.08 1.94
C LYS A 241 10.09 10.63 1.97
N THR A 242 11.11 11.29 1.45
CA THR A 242 11.21 12.76 1.52
C THR A 242 10.26 13.46 0.55
N ASN A 243 10.26 13.02 -0.72
CA ASN A 243 9.59 13.76 -1.80
C ASN A 243 8.16 13.30 -2.05
N PHE A 244 7.85 12.04 -1.79
CA PHE A 244 6.50 11.49 -1.99
C PHE A 244 5.78 11.22 -0.66
N LYS A 245 6.44 11.47 0.48
CA LYS A 245 5.90 11.30 1.83
C LYS A 245 5.45 9.87 2.16
N PHE A 246 6.03 8.88 1.50
CA PHE A 246 5.86 7.50 1.92
C PHE A 246 6.60 7.25 3.24
N SER A 247 6.06 6.33 4.04
CA SER A 247 6.66 5.87 5.30
C SER A 247 6.89 4.36 5.26
N GLU A 248 7.65 3.87 6.21
CA GLU A 248 7.70 2.45 6.50
C GLU A 248 6.35 1.95 7.00
N CYS A 249 6.08 0.66 6.84
CA CYS A 249 4.91 0.07 7.45
C CYS A 249 4.99 0.18 8.97
N GLU A 250 3.86 0.49 9.59
CA GLU A 250 3.69 0.30 11.03
C GLU A 250 3.88 -1.20 11.36
N ASP A 251 4.38 -1.54 12.54
CA ASP A 251 4.70 -2.93 12.95
C ASP A 251 3.52 -3.90 12.77
N GLU A 252 2.30 -3.38 12.86
CA GLU A 252 1.05 -4.14 12.72
C GLU A 252 0.64 -4.38 11.25
N ILE A 253 1.28 -3.71 10.28
CA ILE A 253 0.92 -3.79 8.86
C ILE A 253 2.02 -4.52 8.09
N LYS A 254 1.66 -5.62 7.43
CA LYS A 254 2.56 -6.37 6.57
C LYS A 254 2.22 -6.21 5.10
N LEU A 255 3.24 -5.92 4.34
CA LEU A 255 3.22 -5.93 2.88
C LEU A 255 3.55 -7.34 2.39
N ILE A 256 2.77 -7.82 1.43
CA ILE A 256 3.09 -9.07 0.71
C ILE A 256 4.18 -8.72 -0.31
N LYS A 257 5.42 -9.02 0.04
CA LYS A 257 6.58 -8.73 -0.82
C LYS A 257 6.53 -9.58 -2.09
N PRO A 258 6.79 -8.99 -3.27
CA PRO A 258 6.93 -9.76 -4.50
C PRO A 258 8.12 -10.72 -4.41
N GLU A 259 7.96 -11.96 -4.89
CA GLU A 259 9.02 -12.97 -4.87
C GLU A 259 10.21 -12.66 -5.81
N TYR A 260 9.98 -11.84 -6.83
CA TYR A 260 10.93 -11.61 -7.92
C TYR A 260 12.05 -10.61 -7.63
N ASP A 261 12.05 -9.93 -6.48
CA ASP A 261 13.10 -8.96 -6.15
C ASP A 261 13.41 -8.92 -4.65
N GLU A 262 14.58 -9.46 -4.30
CA GLU A 262 15.08 -9.49 -2.92
C GLU A 262 15.46 -8.09 -2.39
N TYR A 263 15.72 -7.13 -3.29
CA TYR A 263 16.15 -5.77 -2.97
C TYR A 263 14.99 -4.77 -2.86
N CYS A 264 13.76 -5.25 -2.89
CA CYS A 264 12.57 -4.41 -2.72
C CYS A 264 12.38 -3.99 -1.27
N TYR A 265 12.17 -2.69 -1.06
CA TYR A 265 11.78 -2.11 0.21
C TYR A 265 10.35 -1.58 0.14
N GLY A 266 9.49 -2.09 1.01
CA GLY A 266 8.07 -1.73 1.03
C GLY A 266 7.85 -0.40 1.75
N LEU A 267 7.11 0.49 1.11
CA LEU A 267 6.72 1.79 1.65
C LEU A 267 5.22 1.98 1.48
N VAL A 268 4.59 2.63 2.45
CA VAL A 268 3.15 2.87 2.50
C VAL A 268 2.82 4.34 2.74
N GLN A 269 1.60 4.73 2.36
CA GLN A 269 1.01 6.00 2.76
C GLN A 269 -0.50 5.84 2.88
N LYS A 270 -1.13 6.46 3.90
CA LYS A 270 -2.59 6.52 4.02
C LYS A 270 -3.14 7.45 2.93
N VAL A 271 -4.26 7.08 2.32
CA VAL A 271 -4.94 7.94 1.33
C VAL A 271 -5.40 9.27 1.94
N SER A 272 -5.77 9.27 3.24
CA SER A 272 -6.05 10.51 3.98
C SER A 272 -4.86 11.47 3.96
N ASP A 273 -3.67 10.95 4.19
CA ASP A 273 -2.45 11.74 4.29
C ASP A 273 -1.99 12.25 2.92
N LEU A 274 -2.23 11.48 1.84
CA LEU A 274 -2.03 11.95 0.48
C LEU A 274 -2.76 13.25 0.17
N LYS A 275 -4.01 13.38 0.65
CA LYS A 275 -4.81 14.59 0.45
C LYS A 275 -4.21 15.79 1.19
N ILE A 276 -3.81 15.57 2.44
CA ILE A 276 -3.20 16.60 3.30
C ILE A 276 -1.84 17.04 2.71
N ASN A 277 -1.00 16.06 2.40
CA ASN A 277 0.34 16.30 1.85
C ASN A 277 0.29 17.04 0.51
N LYS A 278 -0.69 16.73 -0.35
CA LYS A 278 -0.84 17.42 -1.63
C LYS A 278 -1.05 18.92 -1.48
N GLU A 279 -1.77 19.35 -0.45
CA GLU A 279 -2.02 20.76 -0.19
C GLU A 279 -0.77 21.48 0.34
N ALA A 280 0.04 20.81 1.15
CA ALA A 280 1.20 21.38 1.83
C ALA A 280 2.51 21.32 1.03
N ILE A 281 2.68 20.29 0.21
CA ILE A 281 3.99 19.88 -0.35
C ILE A 281 4.69 20.95 -1.18
N TRP A 282 3.96 21.78 -1.90
CA TRP A 282 4.55 22.81 -2.73
C TRP A 282 5.12 23.97 -1.90
N HIS A 283 4.51 24.29 -0.76
CA HIS A 283 5.04 25.29 0.17
C HIS A 283 6.29 24.76 0.87
N GLU A 284 6.27 23.50 1.31
CA GLU A 284 7.45 22.86 1.88
C GLU A 284 8.63 22.84 0.88
N PHE A 285 8.35 22.57 -0.39
CA PHE A 285 9.38 22.54 -1.44
C PHE A 285 9.97 23.95 -1.66
N GLU A 286 9.15 24.99 -1.63
CA GLU A 286 9.62 26.37 -1.73
C GLU A 286 10.56 26.74 -0.58
N ASP A 287 10.20 26.39 0.65
CA ASP A 287 10.99 26.65 1.83
C ASP A 287 12.35 25.97 1.79
N ILE A 288 12.41 24.69 1.39
CA ILE A 288 13.66 23.94 1.23
C ILE A 288 14.57 24.59 0.18
N TYR A 289 14.03 25.03 -0.95
CA TYR A 289 14.81 25.65 -2.02
C TYR A 289 15.24 27.09 -1.71
N SER A 290 14.51 27.79 -0.87
CA SER A 290 14.82 29.16 -0.45
C SER A 290 15.94 29.18 0.61
N ASN A 291 16.00 28.15 1.46
CA ASN A 291 16.99 28.02 2.54
C ASN A 291 18.35 27.44 2.08
N ASN A 292 18.44 26.84 0.88
CA ASN A 292 19.66 26.27 0.31
C ASN A 292 20.39 27.23 -0.66
N LYS A 293 20.10 28.52 -0.63
CA LYS A 293 20.83 29.61 -1.30
C LYS A 293 21.57 30.46 -0.28
#